data_9cfad0876cae0927bda095ba48795ab3
#
_entry.id   9cfad0876cae0927bda095ba48795ab3
#
_cell.length_a   1.000
_cell.length_b   1.000
_cell.length_c   1.000
_cell.angle_alpha   90.00
_cell.angle_beta   90.00
_cell.angle_gamma   90.00
#
_symmetry.space_group_name_H-M   'P 1'
#
loop_
_entity.id
_entity.type
_entity.pdbx_description
1 polymer ?
#
loop_
_entity_poly.entity_id
_entity_poly.type
_entity_poly.pdbx_seq_one_letter_code
_entity_poly.pdbx_strand_id
1 'polypeptide(L)'
;MSTRRINTANATTREELADALQAVFISELLEPSEPLWVITPWISDVEIIDNRTGRFTGLFPEFPQRWIRLFEVFLFLLERGGSVTIACRPLEHNRQFRVKLLKEAKDRGFESRVRVETAEDLHEKGILTSKVYISGSMNLTYNGLRVLEEQITLDNSPAVVATVKINYQE
;
A
#
# COMPACT_ATOMS: atom_id res chain seq x y z
N MET A 1 -12.47 -14.84 11.17
CA MET A 1 -11.20 -14.25 11.61
C MET A 1 -10.09 -15.16 11.11
N SER A 2 -9.22 -14.66 10.29
CA SER A 2 -8.08 -15.45 9.80
C SER A 2 -6.82 -14.60 9.81
N THR A 3 -5.76 -15.19 10.32
CA THR A 3 -4.40 -14.70 10.16
C THR A 3 -3.72 -15.57 9.13
N ARG A 4 -3.17 -14.99 8.08
CA ARG A 4 -2.40 -15.69 7.04
C ARG A 4 -0.97 -15.23 7.10
N ARG A 5 -0.03 -16.19 7.09
CA ARG A 5 1.40 -15.93 6.99
C ARG A 5 1.91 -16.37 5.63
N ILE A 6 2.73 -15.52 5.01
CA ILE A 6 3.39 -15.78 3.73
C ILE A 6 4.89 -15.61 3.96
N ASN A 7 5.67 -16.59 3.57
CA ASN A 7 7.13 -16.50 3.54
C ASN A 7 7.57 -16.59 2.08
N THR A 8 8.21 -15.55 1.56
CA THR A 8 8.55 -15.42 0.14
C THR A 8 9.85 -16.13 -0.24
N ALA A 9 10.06 -17.35 0.26
CA ALA A 9 11.28 -18.13 0.02
C ALA A 9 11.42 -18.64 -1.44
N ASN A 10 10.35 -18.64 -2.23
CA ASN A 10 10.35 -19.13 -3.61
C ASN A 10 9.41 -18.31 -4.53
N ALA A 11 9.41 -18.61 -5.83
CA ALA A 11 8.62 -17.88 -6.82
C ALA A 11 7.11 -17.97 -6.53
N THR A 12 6.59 -19.16 -6.18
CA THR A 12 5.17 -19.37 -5.89
C THR A 12 4.69 -18.52 -4.72
N THR A 13 5.45 -18.45 -3.64
CA THR A 13 5.09 -17.66 -2.46
C THR A 13 5.24 -16.16 -2.70
N ARG A 14 6.12 -15.73 -3.63
CA ARG A 14 6.17 -14.34 -4.09
C ARG A 14 4.96 -13.94 -4.91
N GLU A 15 4.48 -14.84 -5.79
CA GLU A 15 3.23 -14.63 -6.52
C GLU A 15 2.03 -14.57 -5.56
N GLU A 16 2.00 -15.44 -4.55
CA GLU A 16 0.99 -15.43 -3.49
C GLU A 16 0.94 -14.10 -2.73
N LEU A 17 2.11 -13.52 -2.40
CA LEU A 17 2.20 -12.20 -1.80
C LEU A 17 1.69 -11.11 -2.75
N ALA A 18 2.11 -11.14 -4.02
CA ALA A 18 1.68 -10.17 -5.02
C ALA A 18 0.15 -10.20 -5.21
N ASP A 19 -0.44 -11.38 -5.27
CA ASP A 19 -1.89 -11.56 -5.38
C ASP A 19 -2.63 -11.07 -4.14
N ALA A 20 -2.08 -11.32 -2.96
CA ALA A 20 -2.66 -10.83 -1.70
C ALA A 20 -2.63 -9.30 -1.62
N LEU A 21 -1.52 -8.67 -1.97
CA LEU A 21 -1.40 -7.20 -2.03
C LEU A 21 -2.36 -6.61 -3.07
N GLN A 22 -2.41 -7.19 -4.26
CA GLN A 22 -3.35 -6.79 -5.30
C GLN A 22 -4.80 -6.83 -4.81
N ALA A 23 -5.19 -7.93 -4.14
CA ALA A 23 -6.55 -8.08 -3.60
C ALA A 23 -6.87 -7.00 -2.55
N VAL A 24 -5.91 -6.67 -1.67
CA VAL A 24 -6.06 -5.62 -0.67
C VAL A 24 -6.25 -4.26 -1.34
N PHE A 25 -5.40 -3.88 -2.29
CA PHE A 25 -5.52 -2.60 -2.97
C PHE A 25 -6.77 -2.49 -3.86
N ILE A 26 -7.19 -3.57 -4.52
CA ILE A 26 -8.49 -3.59 -5.23
C ILE A 26 -9.65 -3.38 -4.24
N SER A 27 -9.62 -4.03 -3.07
CA SER A 27 -10.63 -3.81 -2.03
C SER A 27 -10.66 -2.36 -1.55
N GLU A 28 -9.49 -1.73 -1.38
CA GLU A 28 -9.37 -0.32 -1.01
C GLU A 28 -9.94 0.63 -2.08
N LEU A 29 -9.75 0.32 -3.36
CA LEU A 29 -10.32 1.13 -4.45
C LEU A 29 -11.84 0.99 -4.56
N LEU A 30 -12.41 -0.14 -4.15
CA LEU A 30 -13.86 -0.36 -4.11
C LEU A 30 -14.51 0.30 -2.89
N GLU A 31 -13.85 0.26 -1.76
CA GLU A 31 -14.32 0.82 -0.49
C GLU A 31 -13.12 1.41 0.28
N PRO A 32 -12.81 2.68 0.01
CA PRO A 32 -11.62 3.34 0.57
C PRO A 32 -11.64 3.46 2.08
N SER A 33 -10.50 3.22 2.71
CA SER A 33 -10.25 3.52 4.12
C SER A 33 -10.01 5.01 4.35
N GLU A 34 -10.29 5.48 5.56
CA GLU A 34 -10.05 6.86 5.97
C GLU A 34 -9.26 6.94 7.29
N PRO A 35 -7.91 6.94 7.19
CA PRO A 35 -7.07 6.76 6.01
C PRO A 35 -6.62 5.30 5.77
N LEU A 36 -6.13 5.03 4.57
CA LEU A 36 -5.18 3.95 4.30
C LEU A 36 -3.83 4.34 4.92
N TRP A 37 -3.30 3.52 5.81
CA TRP A 37 -1.98 3.72 6.40
C TRP A 37 -0.93 2.88 5.69
N VAL A 38 0.18 3.50 5.33
CA VAL A 38 1.34 2.83 4.74
C VAL A 38 2.57 3.23 5.52
N ILE A 39 3.07 2.31 6.33
CA ILE A 39 4.28 2.48 7.14
C ILE A 39 5.38 1.65 6.49
N THR A 40 6.43 2.30 6.02
CA THR A 40 7.54 1.60 5.35
C THR A 40 8.80 2.45 5.33
N PRO A 41 9.94 1.98 5.88
CA PRO A 41 11.19 2.70 5.81
C PRO A 41 11.60 3.13 4.40
N TRP A 42 11.35 2.25 3.41
CA TRP A 42 11.67 2.47 1.99
C TRP A 42 10.40 2.31 1.14
N ILE A 43 10.16 3.29 0.26
CA ILE A 43 9.03 3.28 -0.67
C ILE A 43 9.50 3.58 -2.09
N SER A 44 8.96 2.84 -3.05
CA SER A 44 9.15 3.05 -4.49
C SER A 44 7.83 2.94 -5.23
N ASP A 45 7.78 3.48 -6.42
CA ASP A 45 6.64 3.32 -7.32
C ASP A 45 6.69 1.94 -7.98
N VAL A 46 6.18 0.93 -7.27
CA VAL A 46 6.19 -0.48 -7.68
C VAL A 46 4.91 -0.90 -8.36
N GLU A 47 4.98 -1.95 -9.18
CA GLU A 47 3.82 -2.58 -9.82
C GLU A 47 3.00 -3.36 -8.78
N ILE A 48 1.71 -3.03 -8.65
CA ILE A 48 0.81 -3.60 -7.63
C ILE A 48 -0.35 -4.37 -8.26
N ILE A 49 -1.03 -3.81 -9.27
CA ILE A 49 -2.23 -4.43 -9.87
C ILE A 49 -1.92 -4.82 -11.31
N ASP A 50 -2.05 -6.12 -11.61
CA ASP A 50 -1.88 -6.63 -12.96
C ASP A 50 -3.17 -6.48 -13.77
N ASN A 51 -3.26 -5.44 -14.56
CA ASN A 51 -4.36 -5.21 -15.50
C ASN A 51 -3.95 -5.38 -16.97
N ARG A 52 -2.86 -6.09 -17.26
CA ARG A 52 -2.37 -6.28 -18.63
C ARG A 52 -3.39 -6.96 -19.55
N THR A 53 -4.22 -7.82 -19.02
CA THR A 53 -5.31 -8.48 -19.75
C THR A 53 -6.65 -7.73 -19.69
N GLY A 54 -6.71 -6.59 -19.02
CA GLY A 54 -7.95 -5.83 -18.81
C GLY A 54 -8.91 -6.47 -17.81
N ARG A 55 -8.44 -7.40 -16.97
CA ARG A 55 -9.30 -8.17 -16.05
C ARG A 55 -10.05 -7.32 -15.03
N PHE A 56 -9.57 -6.13 -14.74
CA PHE A 56 -10.21 -5.18 -13.83
C PHE A 56 -10.97 -4.06 -14.53
N THR A 57 -10.96 -4.00 -15.87
CA THR A 57 -11.62 -2.93 -16.64
C THR A 57 -13.14 -2.86 -16.40
N GLY A 58 -13.77 -4.00 -16.07
CA GLY A 58 -15.19 -4.03 -15.71
C GLY A 58 -15.52 -3.32 -14.38
N LEU A 59 -14.56 -3.27 -13.44
CA LEU A 59 -14.69 -2.58 -12.15
C LEU A 59 -14.12 -1.15 -12.22
N PHE A 60 -13.06 -0.97 -12.98
CA PHE A 60 -12.32 0.27 -13.13
C PHE A 60 -12.09 0.56 -14.62
N PRO A 61 -13.07 1.15 -15.33
CA PRO A 61 -12.97 1.43 -16.77
C PRO A 61 -11.79 2.33 -17.15
N GLU A 62 -11.33 3.15 -16.19
CA GLU A 62 -10.17 4.04 -16.35
C GLU A 62 -8.82 3.34 -16.30
N PHE A 63 -8.76 2.07 -15.87
CA PHE A 63 -7.49 1.34 -15.79
C PHE A 63 -6.95 1.04 -17.18
N PRO A 64 -5.71 1.45 -17.49
CA PRO A 64 -5.05 1.03 -18.72
C PRO A 64 -4.69 -0.46 -18.67
N GLN A 65 -4.60 -1.09 -19.86
CA GLN A 65 -4.20 -2.50 -19.98
C GLN A 65 -2.69 -2.68 -19.79
N ARG A 66 -2.22 -2.45 -18.58
CA ARG A 66 -0.84 -2.62 -18.13
C ARG A 66 -0.82 -2.81 -16.61
N TRP A 67 0.36 -2.97 -16.05
CA TRP A 67 0.52 -2.86 -14.60
C TRP A 67 0.13 -1.48 -14.10
N ILE A 68 -0.69 -1.44 -13.05
CA ILE A 68 -0.98 -0.23 -12.28
C ILE A 68 0.02 -0.15 -11.13
N ARG A 69 0.69 0.98 -11.01
CA ARG A 69 1.74 1.19 -10.02
C ARG A 69 1.18 1.79 -8.74
N LEU A 70 1.92 1.64 -7.65
CA LEU A 70 1.52 2.10 -6.31
C LEU A 70 1.11 3.58 -6.29
N PHE A 71 1.86 4.42 -6.99
CA PHE A 71 1.55 5.83 -7.11
C PHE A 71 0.17 6.09 -7.74
N GLU A 72 -0.15 5.39 -8.81
CA GLU A 72 -1.46 5.47 -9.48
C GLU A 72 -2.58 4.96 -8.58
N VAL A 73 -2.33 3.86 -7.84
CA VAL A 73 -3.30 3.31 -6.87
C VAL A 73 -3.67 4.38 -5.83
N PHE A 74 -2.69 5.11 -5.31
CA PHE A 74 -2.97 6.19 -4.36
C PHE A 74 -3.78 7.32 -5.00
N LEU A 75 -3.48 7.72 -6.22
CA LEU A 75 -4.28 8.74 -6.92
C LEU A 75 -5.71 8.27 -7.17
N PHE A 76 -5.92 7.06 -7.64
CA PHE A 76 -7.26 6.48 -7.82
C PHE A 76 -8.03 6.39 -6.50
N LEU A 77 -7.35 6.07 -5.40
CA LEU A 77 -7.95 6.04 -4.07
C LEU A 77 -8.42 7.43 -3.63
N LEU A 78 -7.61 8.46 -3.84
CA LEU A 78 -7.96 9.85 -3.55
C LEU A 78 -9.14 10.34 -4.40
N GLU A 79 -9.17 10.00 -5.68
CA GLU A 79 -10.29 10.32 -6.60
C GLU A 79 -11.61 9.69 -6.14
N ARG A 80 -11.55 8.55 -5.46
CA ARG A 80 -12.72 7.84 -4.90
C ARG A 80 -13.10 8.27 -3.49
N GLY A 81 -12.51 9.35 -2.98
CA GLY A 81 -12.86 9.89 -1.67
C GLY A 81 -12.03 9.34 -0.51
N GLY A 82 -11.13 8.41 -0.75
CA GLY A 82 -10.22 7.90 0.26
C GLY A 82 -9.15 8.92 0.69
N SER A 83 -8.43 8.58 1.72
CA SER A 83 -7.26 9.33 2.20
C SER A 83 -6.09 8.40 2.47
N VAL A 84 -4.87 8.92 2.39
CA VAL A 84 -3.63 8.14 2.55
C VAL A 84 -2.72 8.81 3.56
N THR A 85 -2.24 8.05 4.51
CA THR A 85 -1.15 8.47 5.41
C THR A 85 0.05 7.55 5.19
N ILE A 86 1.19 8.16 4.85
CA ILE A 86 2.44 7.44 4.62
C ILE A 86 3.44 7.88 5.69
N ALA A 87 4.06 6.91 6.37
CA ALA A 87 5.23 7.14 7.18
C ALA A 87 6.44 6.42 6.58
N CYS A 88 7.53 7.14 6.34
CA CYS A 88 8.76 6.58 5.78
C CYS A 88 9.99 7.30 6.33
N ARG A 89 11.18 6.76 6.03
CA ARG A 89 12.43 7.44 6.43
C ARG A 89 12.70 8.64 5.52
N PRO A 90 13.36 9.72 6.01
CA PRO A 90 13.68 10.92 5.22
C PRO A 90 14.86 10.69 4.26
N LEU A 91 14.88 9.55 3.58
CA LEU A 91 15.94 9.17 2.64
C LEU A 91 15.72 9.81 1.27
N GLU A 92 16.80 10.11 0.55
CA GLU A 92 16.72 10.64 -0.81
C GLU A 92 15.97 9.69 -1.76
N HIS A 93 16.13 8.38 -1.57
CA HIS A 93 15.36 7.36 -2.29
C HIS A 93 13.84 7.59 -2.20
N ASN A 94 13.33 7.92 -1.02
CA ASN A 94 11.90 8.13 -0.78
C ASN A 94 11.42 9.51 -1.24
N ARG A 95 12.33 10.47 -1.39
CA ARG A 95 12.01 11.87 -1.66
C ARG A 95 11.22 12.06 -2.94
N GLN A 96 11.63 11.42 -4.03
CA GLN A 96 10.95 11.56 -5.32
C GLN A 96 9.49 11.11 -5.24
N PHE A 97 9.23 9.96 -4.61
CA PHE A 97 7.87 9.46 -4.42
C PHE A 97 7.02 10.43 -3.59
N ARG A 98 7.55 10.88 -2.45
CA ARG A 98 6.84 11.81 -1.54
C ARG A 98 6.50 13.13 -2.21
N VAL A 99 7.49 13.78 -2.83
CA VAL A 99 7.32 15.09 -3.48
C VAL A 99 6.33 15.00 -4.63
N LYS A 100 6.42 13.95 -5.45
CA LYS A 100 5.50 13.71 -6.55
C LYS A 100 4.07 13.50 -6.06
N LEU A 101 3.88 12.69 -5.01
CA LEU A 101 2.54 12.42 -4.46
C LEU A 101 1.89 13.68 -3.89
N LEU A 102 2.63 14.44 -3.08
CA LEU A 102 2.10 15.69 -2.49
C LEU A 102 1.78 16.72 -3.56
N LYS A 103 2.63 16.85 -4.59
CA LYS A 103 2.38 17.75 -5.72
C LYS A 103 1.11 17.37 -6.49
N GLU A 104 0.99 16.10 -6.91
CA GLU A 104 -0.18 15.63 -7.67
C GLU A 104 -1.47 15.74 -6.83
N ALA A 105 -1.41 15.42 -5.54
CA ALA A 105 -2.55 15.58 -4.65
C ALA A 105 -3.00 17.05 -4.56
N LYS A 106 -2.04 17.98 -4.45
CA LYS A 106 -2.33 19.42 -4.43
C LYS A 106 -2.91 19.90 -5.76
N ASP A 107 -2.29 19.54 -6.88
CA ASP A 107 -2.71 19.96 -8.22
C ASP A 107 -4.14 19.46 -8.55
N ARG A 108 -4.57 18.34 -7.95
CA ARG A 108 -5.90 17.76 -8.09
C ARG A 108 -6.90 18.15 -6.99
N GLY A 109 -6.50 18.99 -6.03
CA GLY A 109 -7.36 19.42 -4.92
C GLY A 109 -7.55 18.38 -3.81
N PHE A 110 -6.63 17.42 -3.67
CA PHE A 110 -6.68 16.35 -2.66
C PHE A 110 -5.68 16.53 -1.52
N GLU A 111 -5.08 17.72 -1.39
CA GLU A 111 -4.02 18.00 -0.41
C GLU A 111 -4.40 17.62 1.03
N SER A 112 -5.65 17.88 1.43
CA SER A 112 -6.14 17.57 2.79
C SER A 112 -6.32 16.06 3.07
N ARG A 113 -6.25 15.22 2.04
CA ARG A 113 -6.44 13.77 2.15
C ARG A 113 -5.14 12.97 2.04
N VAL A 114 -4.02 13.65 1.90
CA VAL A 114 -2.69 13.03 1.89
C VAL A 114 -1.85 13.58 3.04
N ARG A 115 -1.36 12.67 3.88
CA ARG A 115 -0.40 12.98 4.94
C ARG A 115 0.87 12.18 4.72
N VAL A 116 2.02 12.85 4.77
CA VAL A 116 3.33 12.20 4.68
C VAL A 116 4.15 12.60 5.88
N GLU A 117 4.56 11.61 6.66
CA GLU A 117 5.39 11.73 7.84
C GLU A 117 6.77 11.12 7.60
N THR A 118 7.78 11.64 8.27
CA THR A 118 9.12 11.09 8.20
C THR A 118 9.70 10.89 9.58
N ALA A 119 10.34 9.72 9.80
CA ALA A 119 11.05 9.40 11.02
C ALA A 119 12.38 8.70 10.69
N GLU A 120 13.48 9.20 11.26
CA GLU A 120 14.84 8.68 11.01
C GLU A 120 14.98 7.22 11.43
N ASP A 121 14.40 6.87 12.57
CA ASP A 121 14.51 5.54 13.18
C ASP A 121 13.34 4.61 12.84
N LEU A 122 12.60 4.90 11.78
CA LEU A 122 11.48 4.05 11.37
C LEU A 122 11.97 2.68 10.91
N HIS A 123 11.56 1.62 11.61
CA HIS A 123 11.82 0.22 11.27
C HIS A 123 10.54 -0.57 10.98
N GLU A 124 9.42 -0.10 11.49
CA GLU A 124 8.12 -0.75 11.29
C GLU A 124 7.74 -0.78 9.81
N LYS A 125 7.06 -1.85 9.41
CA LYS A 125 6.51 -2.03 8.07
C LYS A 125 5.10 -2.57 8.20
N GLY A 126 4.14 -1.82 7.69
CA GLY A 126 2.74 -2.19 7.75
C GLY A 126 1.88 -1.45 6.74
N ILE A 127 0.81 -2.11 6.34
CA ILE A 127 -0.28 -1.50 5.59
C ILE A 127 -1.53 -1.77 6.41
N LEU A 128 -2.22 -0.72 6.82
CA LEU A 128 -3.46 -0.82 7.55
C LEU A 128 -4.61 -0.22 6.76
N THR A 129 -5.60 -1.04 6.50
CA THR A 129 -6.89 -0.65 5.94
C THR A 129 -7.98 -0.69 7.01
N SER A 130 -9.20 -0.34 6.68
CA SER A 130 -10.35 -0.54 7.57
C SER A 130 -10.68 -2.03 7.82
N LYS A 131 -10.11 -2.95 7.02
CA LYS A 131 -10.49 -4.37 6.98
C LYS A 131 -9.34 -5.34 7.27
N VAL A 132 -8.11 -4.93 6.99
CA VAL A 132 -6.94 -5.81 7.11
C VAL A 132 -5.71 -5.03 7.55
N TYR A 133 -4.89 -5.69 8.37
CA TYR A 133 -3.54 -5.25 8.70
C TYR A 133 -2.53 -6.19 8.08
N ILE A 134 -1.63 -5.64 7.29
CA ILE A 134 -0.48 -6.34 6.74
C ILE A 134 0.76 -5.86 7.49
N SER A 135 1.50 -6.79 8.06
CA SER A 135 2.75 -6.50 8.77
C SER A 135 3.84 -7.50 8.40
N GLY A 136 5.08 -7.16 8.70
CA GLY A 136 6.20 -8.07 8.48
C GLY A 136 7.50 -7.33 8.15
N SER A 137 8.37 -8.01 7.40
CA SER A 137 9.71 -7.49 7.07
C SER A 137 9.75 -6.69 5.76
N MET A 138 8.71 -6.77 4.92
CA MET A 138 8.70 -6.24 3.56
C MET A 138 8.60 -4.72 3.49
N ASN A 139 9.55 -4.10 2.79
CA ASN A 139 9.40 -2.72 2.33
C ASN A 139 8.59 -2.67 1.01
N LEU A 140 7.88 -1.57 0.78
CA LEU A 140 7.19 -1.32 -0.49
C LEU A 140 8.18 -0.84 -1.57
N THR A 141 9.05 -1.76 -1.97
CA THR A 141 10.07 -1.58 -3.01
C THR A 141 10.10 -2.79 -3.92
N TYR A 142 10.72 -2.65 -5.09
CA TYR A 142 10.91 -3.79 -6.01
C TYR A 142 11.60 -4.95 -5.30
N ASN A 143 12.68 -4.68 -4.56
CA ASN A 143 13.41 -5.72 -3.85
C ASN A 143 12.55 -6.42 -2.78
N GLY A 144 11.79 -5.67 -2.00
CA GLY A 144 10.90 -6.24 -0.99
C GLY A 144 9.79 -7.12 -1.59
N LEU A 145 9.23 -6.71 -2.73
CA LEU A 145 8.13 -7.46 -3.35
C LEU A 145 8.59 -8.64 -4.22
N ARG A 146 9.78 -8.55 -4.84
CA ARG A 146 10.17 -9.46 -5.94
C ARG A 146 11.47 -10.22 -5.72
N VAL A 147 12.35 -9.77 -4.84
CA VAL A 147 13.72 -10.28 -4.74
C VAL A 147 14.02 -10.90 -3.38
N LEU A 148 13.76 -10.16 -2.30
CA LEU A 148 14.12 -10.57 -0.95
C LEU A 148 13.20 -11.66 -0.40
N GLU A 149 13.73 -12.45 0.53
CA GLU A 149 12.90 -13.33 1.36
C GLU A 149 12.29 -12.51 2.48
N GLU A 150 10.95 -12.46 2.49
CA GLU A 150 10.18 -11.67 3.42
C GLU A 150 9.19 -12.54 4.19
N GLN A 151 8.91 -12.16 5.43
CA GLN A 151 7.83 -12.74 6.24
C GLN A 151 6.72 -11.72 6.38
N ILE A 152 5.54 -12.09 5.90
CA ILE A 152 4.38 -11.22 5.88
C ILE A 152 3.23 -11.88 6.62
N THR A 153 2.55 -11.11 7.43
CA THR A 153 1.32 -11.52 8.10
C THR A 153 0.17 -10.62 7.63
N LEU A 154 -0.90 -11.23 7.18
CA LEU A 154 -2.18 -10.56 6.91
C LEU A 154 -3.15 -10.95 8.02
N ASP A 155 -3.73 -9.98 8.69
CA ASP A 155 -4.70 -10.18 9.76
C ASP A 155 -5.96 -9.36 9.50
N ASN A 156 -7.12 -10.03 9.40
CA ASN A 156 -8.41 -9.38 9.22
C ASN A 156 -9.28 -9.43 10.48
N SER A 157 -8.67 -9.66 11.63
CA SER A 157 -9.36 -9.58 12.92
C SER A 157 -9.75 -8.13 13.21
N PRO A 158 -11.04 -7.82 13.42
CA PRO A 158 -11.47 -6.46 13.76
C PRO A 158 -10.77 -5.90 15.01
N ALA A 159 -10.45 -6.75 15.99
CA ALA A 159 -9.74 -6.34 17.19
C ALA A 159 -8.30 -5.91 16.89
N VAL A 160 -7.57 -6.66 16.04
CA VAL A 160 -6.22 -6.31 15.62
C VAL A 160 -6.23 -5.02 14.81
N VAL A 161 -7.11 -4.91 13.81
CA VAL A 161 -7.24 -3.71 12.98
C VAL A 161 -7.54 -2.47 13.84
N ALA A 162 -8.48 -2.57 14.79
CA ALA A 162 -8.82 -1.47 15.68
C ALA A 162 -7.64 -1.08 16.59
N THR A 163 -6.92 -2.04 17.16
CA THR A 163 -5.76 -1.78 18.02
C THR A 163 -4.64 -1.08 17.25
N VAL A 164 -4.29 -1.59 16.07
CA VAL A 164 -3.24 -0.98 15.23
C VAL A 164 -3.64 0.43 14.78
N LYS A 165 -4.92 0.64 14.46
CA LYS A 165 -5.42 1.97 14.09
C LYS A 165 -5.22 2.99 15.21
N ILE A 166 -5.48 2.62 16.46
CA ILE A 166 -5.22 3.48 17.63
C ILE A 166 -3.74 3.82 17.71
N ASN A 167 -2.85 2.82 17.61
CA ASN A 167 -1.41 3.02 17.71
C ASN A 167 -0.86 3.94 16.59
N TYR A 168 -1.46 3.90 15.40
CA TYR A 168 -1.03 4.75 14.27
C TYR A 168 -1.58 6.19 14.34
N GLN A 169 -2.56 6.44 15.22
CA GLN A 169 -3.12 7.76 15.44
C GLN A 169 -2.41 8.54 16.58
N GLU A 170 -1.64 7.85 17.42
CA GLU A 170 -0.81 8.43 18.49
C GLU A 170 0.51 9.00 17.96
#